data_0cb03478460d1e925831202d17472c77
#
_entry.id   0cb03478460d1e925831202d17472c77
#
_cell.length_a   1.000
_cell.length_b   1.000
_cell.length_c   1.000
_cell.angle_alpha   90.00
_cell.angle_beta   90.00
_cell.angle_gamma   90.00
#
_symmetry.space_group_name_H-M   'P 1'
#
loop_
_entity.id
_entity.type
_entity.pdbx_description
1 polymer ?
#
loop_
_entity_poly.entity_id
_entity_poly.type
_entity_poly.pdbx_seq_one_letter_code
_entity_poly.pdbx_strand_id
1 'polypeptide(L)'
;WEGIYRAAWDIYYTPEHMLTIMRRAAAFDLGVSHLQGLLFMFSKAVAIENLHPLQAGIFRRKYRTDRRYGMPIEPVWKFYPKLIWEIARKIKFMTGYWLELDRMRRIVQKDPNRSNYTDAALTPVVDGETETLEMFTHNEGARNEVLRTRKIHDLTHGQKRDQTLAEA
;
A
#
# COMPACT_ATOMS: atom_id res chain seq x y z
N TRP A 1 8.69 -17.76 -2.00
CA TRP A 1 7.54 -16.87 -1.84
C TRP A 1 7.85 -15.67 -0.92
N GLU A 2 8.48 -15.90 0.23
CA GLU A 2 8.77 -14.84 1.21
C GLU A 2 9.68 -13.74 0.63
N GLY A 3 10.70 -14.09 -0.16
CA GLY A 3 11.56 -13.14 -0.84
C GLY A 3 10.83 -12.29 -1.88
N ILE A 4 9.96 -12.91 -2.67
CA ILE A 4 9.13 -12.21 -3.67
C ILE A 4 8.15 -11.25 -2.99
N TYR A 5 7.51 -11.71 -1.90
CA TYR A 5 6.58 -10.89 -1.13
C TYR A 5 7.26 -9.65 -0.53
N ARG A 6 8.45 -9.81 0.07
CA ARG A 6 9.21 -8.67 0.60
C ARG A 6 9.65 -7.71 -0.50
N ALA A 7 10.18 -8.23 -1.62
CA ALA A 7 10.59 -7.41 -2.75
C ALA A 7 9.42 -6.59 -3.31
N ALA A 8 8.23 -7.18 -3.47
CA ALA A 8 7.04 -6.47 -3.91
C ALA A 8 6.66 -5.34 -2.95
N TRP A 9 6.79 -5.58 -1.65
CA TRP A 9 6.51 -4.57 -0.63
C TRP A 9 7.49 -3.41 -0.65
N ASP A 10 8.78 -3.69 -0.83
CA ASP A 10 9.83 -2.67 -0.93
C ASP A 10 9.73 -1.85 -2.21
N ILE A 11 9.34 -2.48 -3.33
CA ILE A 11 9.11 -1.80 -4.62
C ILE A 11 7.89 -0.86 -4.53
N TYR A 12 6.82 -1.30 -3.86
CA TYR A 12 5.60 -0.50 -3.75
C TYR A 12 5.76 0.69 -2.79
N TYR A 13 6.40 0.50 -1.64
CA TYR A 13 6.54 1.54 -0.62
C TYR A 13 7.87 2.29 -0.70
N THR A 14 8.25 2.72 -1.91
CA THR A 14 9.39 3.65 -2.06
C THR A 14 9.02 5.05 -1.56
N PRO A 15 10.01 5.86 -1.10
CA PRO A 15 9.76 7.24 -0.67
C PRO A 15 9.06 8.08 -1.75
N GLU A 16 9.46 7.92 -3.02
CA GLU A 16 8.90 8.63 -4.17
C GLU A 16 7.43 8.25 -4.38
N HIS A 17 7.12 6.96 -4.30
CA HIS A 17 5.74 6.49 -4.47
C HIS A 17 4.84 6.95 -3.31
N MET A 18 5.33 6.88 -2.08
CA MET A 18 4.59 7.40 -0.93
C MET A 18 4.33 8.90 -1.01
N LEU A 19 5.31 9.68 -1.48
CA LEU A 19 5.13 11.10 -1.73
C LEU A 19 4.08 11.36 -2.82
N THR A 20 4.09 10.57 -3.89
CA THR A 20 3.09 10.63 -4.97
C THR A 20 1.69 10.34 -4.43
N ILE A 21 1.52 9.30 -3.61
CA ILE A 21 0.23 8.98 -2.97
C ILE A 21 -0.25 10.15 -2.10
N MET A 22 0.64 10.78 -1.32
CA MET A 22 0.29 11.95 -0.50
C MET A 22 -0.10 13.16 -1.34
N ARG A 23 0.56 13.41 -2.49
CA ARG A 23 0.22 14.49 -3.42
C ARG A 23 -1.14 14.27 -4.06
N ARG A 24 -1.43 13.04 -4.50
CA ARG A 24 -2.76 12.67 -5.01
C ARG A 24 -3.86 12.92 -3.97
N ALA A 25 -3.63 12.50 -2.74
CA ALA A 25 -4.58 12.74 -1.65
C ALA A 25 -4.81 14.25 -1.40
N ALA A 26 -3.76 15.07 -1.45
CA ALA A 26 -3.87 16.51 -1.29
C ALA A 26 -4.62 17.19 -2.45
N ALA A 27 -4.46 16.70 -3.68
CA ALA A 27 -5.17 17.22 -4.86
C ALA A 27 -6.69 17.05 -4.75
N PHE A 28 -7.14 15.96 -4.11
CA PHE A 28 -8.56 15.68 -3.86
C PHE A 28 -9.05 16.11 -2.48
N ASP A 29 -8.27 16.92 -1.76
CA ASP A 29 -8.57 17.36 -0.38
C ASP A 29 -8.84 16.19 0.59
N LEU A 30 -8.23 15.05 0.32
CA LEU A 30 -8.26 13.91 1.24
C LEU A 30 -7.31 14.15 2.40
N GLY A 31 -7.67 13.70 3.59
CA GLY A 31 -6.90 13.92 4.81
C GLY A 31 -5.48 13.31 4.77
N VAL A 32 -4.49 14.07 4.30
CA VAL A 32 -3.08 13.62 4.16
C VAL A 32 -2.51 13.12 5.50
N SER A 33 -2.95 13.71 6.63
CA SER A 33 -2.51 13.25 7.96
C SER A 33 -3.04 11.86 8.30
N HIS A 34 -4.27 11.54 7.90
CA HIS A 34 -4.84 10.19 8.05
C HIS A 34 -4.08 9.19 7.18
N LEU A 35 -3.82 9.56 5.93
CA LEU A 35 -3.05 8.75 4.99
C LEU A 35 -1.62 8.50 5.49
N GLN A 36 -0.96 9.48 6.13
CA GLN A 36 0.33 9.29 6.79
C GLN A 36 0.27 8.14 7.81
N GLY A 37 -0.78 8.09 8.63
CA GLY A 37 -0.98 7.00 9.59
C GLY A 37 -1.13 5.64 8.93
N LEU A 38 -1.88 5.55 7.84
CA LEU A 38 -2.02 4.33 7.06
C LEU A 38 -0.69 3.89 6.42
N LEU A 39 0.02 4.81 5.76
CA LEU A 39 1.33 4.53 5.20
C LEU A 39 2.33 4.08 6.26
N PHE A 40 2.32 4.71 7.44
CA PHE A 40 3.14 4.30 8.57
C PHE A 40 2.86 2.86 9.00
N MET A 41 1.58 2.49 9.12
CA MET A 41 1.21 1.14 9.54
C MET A 41 1.57 0.08 8.49
N PHE A 42 1.29 0.35 7.21
CA PHE A 42 1.40 -0.68 6.18
C PHE A 42 2.80 -0.81 5.60
N SER A 43 3.52 0.28 5.35
CA SER A 43 4.77 0.24 4.58
C SER A 43 5.93 -0.53 5.23
N LYS A 44 6.08 -0.46 6.56
CA LYS A 44 7.22 -1.09 7.26
C LYS A 44 6.84 -2.21 8.23
N ALA A 45 5.55 -2.50 8.42
CA ALA A 45 5.13 -3.54 9.35
C ALA A 45 5.66 -4.93 8.94
N VAL A 46 5.66 -5.24 7.64
CA VAL A 46 6.21 -6.50 7.11
C VAL A 46 7.71 -6.61 7.39
N ALA A 47 8.47 -5.53 7.21
CA ALA A 47 9.91 -5.53 7.46
C ALA A 47 10.25 -5.69 8.96
N ILE A 48 9.37 -5.22 9.85
CA ILE A 48 9.59 -5.26 11.31
C ILE A 48 9.19 -6.61 11.91
N GLU A 49 8.01 -7.13 11.55
CA GLU A 49 7.43 -8.31 12.19
C GLU A 49 7.43 -9.56 11.30
N ASN A 50 7.77 -9.44 10.01
CA ASN A 50 7.66 -10.49 8.99
C ASN A 50 6.24 -11.05 8.84
N LEU A 51 5.23 -10.25 9.20
CA LEU A 51 3.83 -10.61 9.14
C LEU A 51 3.03 -9.46 8.52
N HIS A 52 1.90 -9.81 7.91
CA HIS A 52 1.00 -8.80 7.37
C HIS A 52 0.44 -7.91 8.50
N PRO A 53 0.36 -6.58 8.32
CA PRO A 53 -0.07 -5.63 9.36
C PRO A 53 -1.43 -5.95 9.98
N LEU A 54 -2.36 -6.49 9.19
CA LEU A 54 -3.68 -6.90 9.66
C LEU A 54 -3.67 -8.12 10.59
N GLN A 55 -2.56 -8.89 10.58
CA GLN A 55 -2.42 -10.10 11.42
C GLN A 55 -1.69 -9.83 12.72
N ALA A 56 -0.67 -8.98 12.69
CA ALA A 56 0.23 -8.79 13.83
C ALA A 56 0.07 -7.43 14.53
N GLY A 57 -0.58 -6.45 13.87
CA GLY A 57 -0.51 -5.05 14.30
C GLY A 57 0.92 -4.50 14.19
N ILE A 58 1.19 -3.39 14.88
CA ILE A 58 2.51 -2.74 14.86
C ILE A 58 3.53 -3.50 15.70
N PHE A 59 3.10 -4.10 16.82
CA PHE A 59 3.93 -4.87 17.73
C PHE A 59 3.29 -6.22 18.04
N ARG A 60 4.00 -7.29 17.74
CA ARG A 60 3.58 -8.63 18.14
C ARG A 60 3.81 -8.83 19.62
N ARG A 61 2.75 -9.23 20.33
CA ARG A 61 2.84 -9.60 21.74
C ARG A 61 3.58 -10.94 21.88
N LYS A 62 4.62 -10.98 22.70
CA LYS A 62 5.45 -12.16 22.94
C LYS A 62 5.35 -12.57 24.41
N TYR A 63 5.03 -13.81 24.64
CA TYR A 63 5.03 -14.40 25.98
C TYR A 63 6.19 -15.36 26.14
N ARG A 64 6.81 -15.37 27.32
CA ARG A 64 7.92 -16.28 27.64
C ARG A 64 7.51 -17.76 27.54
N THR A 65 6.25 -18.06 27.88
CA THR A 65 5.67 -19.41 27.83
C THR A 65 5.23 -19.85 26.44
N ASP A 66 5.16 -18.93 25.47
CA ASP A 66 4.75 -19.21 24.09
C ASP A 66 5.92 -19.85 23.32
N ARG A 67 6.11 -21.15 23.51
CA ARG A 67 7.15 -21.97 22.90
C ARG A 67 6.55 -23.15 22.15
N ARG A 68 7.25 -23.58 21.11
CA ARG A 68 6.89 -24.83 20.44
C ARG A 68 7.01 -26.00 21.41
N TYR A 69 6.11 -26.97 21.28
CA TYR A 69 6.15 -28.19 22.08
C TYR A 69 7.57 -28.81 22.10
N GLY A 70 8.05 -29.22 23.28
CA GLY A 70 9.40 -29.78 23.46
C GLY A 70 10.53 -28.75 23.61
N MET A 71 10.28 -27.45 23.40
CA MET A 71 11.33 -26.44 23.59
C MET A 71 11.37 -25.93 25.03
N PRO A 72 12.56 -25.79 25.65
CA PRO A 72 12.70 -25.32 27.02
C PRO A 72 12.27 -23.86 27.14
N ILE A 73 11.64 -23.53 28.27
CA ILE A 73 11.25 -22.16 28.58
C ILE A 73 12.51 -21.36 28.92
N GLU A 74 12.71 -20.26 28.21
CA GLU A 74 13.87 -19.39 28.42
C GLU A 74 13.86 -18.76 29.81
N PRO A 75 14.99 -18.66 30.51
CA PRO A 75 15.07 -18.02 31.82
C PRO A 75 14.60 -16.57 31.78
N VAL A 76 13.96 -16.09 32.86
CA VAL A 76 13.40 -14.72 32.98
C VAL A 76 14.46 -13.67 32.67
N TRP A 77 15.65 -13.82 33.23
CA TRP A 77 16.76 -12.86 33.10
C TRP A 77 17.37 -12.81 31.69
N LYS A 78 17.11 -13.78 30.82
CA LYS A 78 17.49 -13.75 29.39
C LYS A 78 16.35 -13.20 28.53
N PHE A 79 15.14 -13.66 28.79
CA PHE A 79 13.98 -13.33 27.94
C PHE A 79 13.63 -11.83 28.01
N TYR A 80 13.48 -11.25 29.20
CA TYR A 80 13.02 -9.88 29.32
C TYR A 80 14.02 -8.82 28.83
N PRO A 81 15.32 -8.90 29.11
CA PRO A 81 16.29 -7.96 28.54
C PRO A 81 16.32 -8.00 27.01
N LYS A 82 16.25 -9.19 26.42
CA LYS A 82 16.16 -9.38 24.97
C LYS A 82 14.89 -8.77 24.40
N LEU A 83 13.74 -8.96 25.04
CA LEU A 83 12.47 -8.40 24.63
C LEU A 83 12.49 -6.86 24.71
N ILE A 84 12.99 -6.30 25.81
CA ILE A 84 13.11 -4.84 26.00
C ILE A 84 14.01 -4.23 24.92
N TRP A 85 15.17 -4.85 24.66
CA TRP A 85 16.07 -4.42 23.58
C TRP A 85 15.41 -4.44 22.20
N GLU A 86 14.68 -5.52 21.90
CA GLU A 86 13.94 -5.64 20.65
C GLU A 86 12.87 -4.54 20.51
N ILE A 87 12.08 -4.29 21.55
CA ILE A 87 11.08 -3.22 21.57
C ILE A 87 11.74 -1.85 21.40
N ALA A 88 12.82 -1.56 22.15
CA ALA A 88 13.53 -0.29 22.05
C ALA A 88 14.07 -0.03 20.62
N ARG A 89 14.64 -1.05 20.00
CA ARG A 89 15.11 -0.98 18.61
C ARG A 89 13.96 -0.71 17.63
N LYS A 90 12.82 -1.38 17.80
CA LYS A 90 11.63 -1.17 16.98
C LYS A 90 11.08 0.25 17.16
N ILE A 91 10.96 0.73 18.38
CA ILE A 91 10.51 2.09 18.67
C ILE A 91 11.44 3.12 18.01
N LYS A 92 12.75 2.97 18.14
CA LYS A 92 13.73 3.86 17.50
C LYS A 92 13.54 3.90 15.99
N PHE A 93 13.41 2.73 15.36
CA PHE A 93 13.19 2.61 13.90
C PHE A 93 11.87 3.29 13.49
N MET A 94 10.79 3.00 14.19
CA MET A 94 9.46 3.53 13.86
C MET A 94 9.37 5.03 14.09
N THR A 95 10.04 5.55 15.13
CA THR A 95 10.11 7.01 15.37
C THR A 95 10.85 7.71 14.22
N GLY A 96 11.98 7.18 13.78
CA GLY A 96 12.72 7.73 12.63
C GLY A 96 11.86 7.72 11.36
N TYR A 97 11.18 6.61 11.11
CA TYR A 97 10.31 6.46 9.95
C TYR A 97 9.08 7.39 10.00
N TRP A 98 8.47 7.55 11.17
CA TRP A 98 7.39 8.53 11.36
C TRP A 98 7.83 9.96 11.04
N LEU A 99 9.02 10.36 11.47
CA LEU A 99 9.59 11.68 11.18
C LEU A 99 9.85 11.88 9.67
N GLU A 100 10.25 10.83 8.97
CA GLU A 100 10.40 10.85 7.51
C GLU A 100 9.05 11.08 6.81
N LEU A 101 8.02 10.32 7.17
CA LEU A 101 6.67 10.51 6.65
C LEU A 101 6.09 11.89 7.01
N ASP A 102 6.35 12.38 8.21
CA ASP A 102 5.92 13.72 8.61
C ASP A 102 6.60 14.82 7.79
N ARG A 103 7.88 14.63 7.43
CA ARG A 103 8.58 15.53 6.51
C ARG A 103 7.91 15.53 5.13
N MET A 104 7.59 14.37 4.58
CA MET A 104 6.90 14.25 3.29
C MET A 104 5.52 14.94 3.34
N ARG A 105 4.74 14.68 4.40
CA ARG A 105 3.46 15.35 4.64
C ARG A 105 3.58 16.87 4.64
N ARG A 106 4.57 17.41 5.37
CA ARG A 106 4.82 18.86 5.44
C ARG A 106 5.19 19.46 4.08
N ILE A 107 5.97 18.73 3.25
CA ILE A 107 6.30 19.16 1.89
C ILE A 107 5.02 19.30 1.07
N VAL A 108 4.16 18.29 1.10
CA VAL A 108 2.90 18.30 0.36
C VAL A 108 1.93 19.37 0.85
N GLN A 109 1.82 19.56 2.18
CA GLN A 109 0.91 20.56 2.75
C GLN A 109 1.35 22.01 2.52
N LYS A 110 2.67 22.24 2.38
CA LYS A 110 3.22 23.58 2.10
C LYS A 110 3.21 23.92 0.62
N ASP A 111 2.94 22.98 -0.26
CA ASP A 111 2.89 23.22 -1.69
C ASP A 111 1.66 24.10 -2.04
N PRO A 112 1.83 25.33 -2.55
CA PRO A 112 0.72 26.20 -2.92
C PRO A 112 -0.10 25.62 -4.09
N ASN A 113 0.52 24.80 -4.93
CA ASN A 113 -0.13 24.18 -6.11
C ASN A 113 -0.66 22.77 -5.82
N ARG A 114 -0.75 22.36 -4.55
CA ARG A 114 -1.16 21.00 -4.17
C ARG A 114 -2.51 20.56 -4.76
N SER A 115 -3.47 21.48 -4.91
CA SER A 115 -4.78 21.19 -5.49
C SER A 115 -4.76 21.00 -7.01
N ASN A 116 -3.72 21.51 -7.68
CA ASN A 116 -3.55 21.39 -9.13
C ASN A 116 -2.59 20.25 -9.51
N TYR A 117 -2.17 19.45 -8.53
CA TYR A 117 -1.30 18.32 -8.81
C TYR A 117 -2.01 17.29 -9.68
N THR A 118 -1.38 16.91 -10.78
CA THR A 118 -1.84 15.84 -11.66
C THR A 118 -0.68 14.95 -12.05
N ASP A 119 -0.97 13.71 -12.35
CA ASP A 119 -0.04 12.73 -12.92
C ASP A 119 -0.83 11.77 -13.85
N ALA A 120 -0.13 10.84 -14.49
CA ALA A 120 -0.74 9.90 -15.44
C ALA A 120 -1.94 9.11 -14.89
N ALA A 121 -1.99 8.89 -13.56
CA ALA A 121 -3.11 8.18 -12.93
C ALA A 121 -4.32 9.07 -12.61
N LEU A 122 -4.12 10.39 -12.56
CA LEU A 122 -5.18 11.38 -12.32
C LEU A 122 -5.69 12.04 -13.61
N THR A 123 -4.91 11.90 -14.69
CA THR A 123 -5.30 12.46 -15.99
C THR A 123 -6.40 11.58 -16.59
N PRO A 124 -7.57 12.14 -16.93
CA PRO A 124 -8.61 11.36 -17.60
C PRO A 124 -8.06 10.81 -18.92
N VAL A 125 -8.29 9.54 -19.16
CA VAL A 125 -8.03 8.96 -20.49
C VAL A 125 -9.04 9.58 -21.45
N VAL A 126 -8.57 10.32 -22.44
CA VAL A 126 -9.43 10.86 -23.49
C VAL A 126 -9.93 9.69 -24.34
N ASP A 127 -11.26 9.58 -24.47
CA ASP A 127 -11.87 8.57 -25.32
C ASP A 127 -11.30 8.68 -26.75
N GLY A 128 -10.46 7.69 -27.14
CA GLY A 128 -9.74 7.66 -28.41
C GLY A 128 -8.24 7.45 -28.31
N GLU A 129 -7.60 7.77 -27.20
CA GLU A 129 -6.27 7.26 -26.88
C GLU A 129 -6.44 5.83 -26.35
N THR A 130 -6.50 4.89 -27.28
CA THR A 130 -6.22 3.49 -26.95
C THR A 130 -4.79 3.48 -26.44
N GLU A 131 -4.63 3.45 -25.10
CA GLU A 131 -3.39 2.94 -24.52
C GLU A 131 -3.10 1.65 -25.27
N THR A 132 -2.01 1.63 -26.01
CA THR A 132 -1.60 0.46 -26.73
C THR A 132 -1.39 -0.60 -25.68
N LEU A 133 -2.35 -1.51 -25.56
CA LEU A 133 -2.31 -2.69 -24.68
C LEU A 133 -1.01 -3.49 -24.87
N GLU A 134 -0.24 -3.18 -25.90
CA GLU A 134 1.10 -3.65 -26.19
C GLU A 134 2.09 -3.41 -25.06
N MET A 135 1.92 -2.34 -24.25
CA MET A 135 2.79 -2.08 -23.10
C MET A 135 2.58 -3.09 -21.95
N PHE A 136 1.42 -3.73 -21.88
CA PHE A 136 1.09 -4.66 -20.80
C PHE A 136 1.01 -6.13 -21.25
N THR A 137 1.01 -6.40 -22.54
CA THR A 137 0.84 -7.76 -23.04
C THR A 137 1.79 -8.05 -24.20
N HIS A 138 2.93 -8.67 -23.89
CA HIS A 138 3.81 -9.26 -24.91
C HIS A 138 3.27 -10.58 -25.50
N ASN A 139 2.08 -11.01 -25.07
CA ASN A 139 1.48 -12.28 -25.46
C ASN A 139 0.11 -12.05 -26.12
N GLU A 140 -0.05 -12.52 -27.37
CA GLU A 140 -1.31 -12.42 -28.11
C GLU A 140 -2.51 -13.04 -27.38
N GLY A 141 -2.30 -14.11 -26.60
CA GLY A 141 -3.35 -14.72 -25.79
C GLY A 141 -3.89 -13.79 -24.72
N ALA A 142 -3.01 -13.06 -24.03
CA ALA A 142 -3.41 -12.10 -23.01
C ALA A 142 -4.12 -10.88 -23.63
N ARG A 143 -3.67 -10.42 -24.81
CA ARG A 143 -4.33 -9.36 -25.58
C ARG A 143 -5.76 -9.74 -25.96
N ASN A 144 -5.95 -10.95 -26.49
CA ASN A 144 -7.26 -11.46 -26.89
C ASN A 144 -8.21 -11.61 -25.68
N GLU A 145 -7.72 -12.02 -24.51
CA GLU A 145 -8.52 -12.15 -23.31
C GLU A 145 -8.94 -10.77 -22.74
N VAL A 146 -8.06 -9.78 -22.79
CA VAL A 146 -8.40 -8.40 -22.39
C VAL A 146 -9.46 -7.80 -23.32
N LEU A 147 -9.33 -7.99 -24.63
CA LEU A 147 -10.31 -7.53 -25.61
C LEU A 147 -11.67 -8.22 -25.43
N ARG A 148 -11.66 -9.52 -25.11
CA ARG A 148 -12.86 -10.29 -24.80
C ARG A 148 -13.56 -9.79 -23.54
N THR A 149 -12.80 -9.54 -22.47
CA THR A 149 -13.30 -9.04 -21.19
C THR A 149 -13.89 -7.64 -21.37
N ARG A 150 -13.22 -6.76 -22.12
CA ARG A 150 -13.71 -5.41 -22.44
C ARG A 150 -15.02 -5.47 -23.21
N LYS A 151 -15.11 -6.32 -24.23
CA LYS A 151 -16.34 -6.51 -25.00
C LYS A 151 -17.52 -7.01 -24.16
N ILE A 152 -17.27 -7.93 -23.22
CA ILE A 152 -18.28 -8.41 -22.26
C ILE A 152 -18.72 -7.28 -21.33
N HIS A 153 -17.78 -6.49 -20.82
CA HIS A 153 -18.06 -5.35 -19.96
C HIS A 153 -18.93 -4.30 -20.67
N ASP A 154 -18.59 -3.94 -21.90
CA ASP A 154 -19.33 -2.96 -22.70
C ASP A 154 -20.76 -3.44 -23.01
N LEU A 155 -20.93 -4.72 -23.33
CA LEU A 155 -22.25 -5.32 -23.54
C LEU A 155 -23.09 -5.31 -22.26
N THR A 156 -22.49 -5.58 -21.11
CA THR A 156 -23.19 -5.60 -19.81
C THR A 156 -23.61 -4.20 -19.36
N HIS A 157 -22.77 -3.19 -19.60
CA HIS A 157 -23.07 -1.80 -19.29
C HIS A 157 -24.05 -1.17 -20.29
N GLY A 158 -23.98 -1.54 -21.58
CA GLY A 158 -24.97 -1.14 -22.59
C GLY A 158 -26.37 -1.63 -22.22
N GLN A 159 -26.52 -2.90 -21.87
CA GLN A 159 -27.81 -3.47 -21.47
C GLN A 159 -28.41 -2.79 -20.22
N LYS A 160 -27.59 -2.45 -19.21
CA LYS A 160 -28.07 -1.71 -18.05
C LYS A 160 -28.57 -0.31 -18.39
N ARG A 161 -27.90 0.38 -19.32
CA ARG A 161 -28.29 1.73 -19.75
C ARG A 161 -29.61 1.73 -20.50
N ASP A 162 -29.82 0.73 -21.36
CA ASP A 162 -31.07 0.60 -22.11
C ASP A 162 -32.24 0.21 -21.21
N GLN A 163 -32.04 -0.61 -20.18
CA GLN A 163 -33.05 -0.93 -19.18
C GLN A 163 -33.47 0.31 -18.35
N THR A 164 -32.51 1.14 -17.93
CA THR A 164 -32.79 2.35 -17.17
C THR A 164 -33.55 3.40 -18.00
N LEU A 165 -33.32 3.44 -19.31
CA LEU A 165 -34.03 4.34 -20.23
C LEU A 165 -35.43 3.82 -20.63
N ALA A 166 -35.68 2.52 -20.47
CA ALA A 166 -36.98 1.91 -20.74
C ALA A 166 -37.93 1.99 -19.52
N GLU A 167 -37.40 2.21 -18.32
CA GLU A 167 -38.15 2.36 -17.05
C GLU A 167 -38.41 3.83 -16.68
N ALA A 168 -37.91 4.79 -17.42
CA ALA A 168 -38.09 6.24 -17.24
C ALA A 168 -39.09 6.82 -18.24
#